data_2ac3a47b47fc7fcb7f1e8e6b637c613b
#
_entry.id   2ac3a47b47fc7fcb7f1e8e6b637c613b
#
_cell.length_a   1.000
_cell.length_b   1.000
_cell.length_c   1.000
_cell.angle_alpha   90.00
_cell.angle_beta   90.00
_cell.angle_gamma   90.00
#
_symmetry.space_group_name_H-M   'P 1'
#
loop_
_entity.id
_entity.type
_entity.pdbx_description
1 polymer ?
#
loop_
_entity_poly.entity_id
_entity_poly.type
_entity_poly.pdbx_seq_one_letter_code
_entity_poly.pdbx_strand_id
1 'polypeptide(L)'
;MNRKNETVRSVVLGTVRRQPLLCTALVLAVAGAVAASLLPPLVLGRVVDRLTARQAVPFALALGYFGLLALSGGLESLRESLLTVFGQRMTHALRSAMCAKLDKLPAEAFVNQESGAAVSRFVGDVDTVEELFTSGIISMFADACRLCGILAVIFAENRGLALILLVVLPLLYLFTRVVQKRMLKAQLQNRAAVARASAHVPETLRCIRTIHTLRRENYMEKAYDEALDDSFAAVEKTNFYDACYSPVILIMNAAVVALVMLLSAAGSPEVRAFFGMSVGTAVAVIAYISQVFTPLESIGMEIETIQSAVAGVRRINGFLAQAERIPTAETAPQAVPGAPSVELQNVHFGYESDEEVLHGLSFAVQKGEQVTLTGRTGAGKSTIFKLLLGLYRPQQGQVMLNGVEAATLPDTARRPLVGYVEQSFRRVPGTVRDQITLFDAAITPQQAEDAARTVGLHDAIAALPEGYDTPCTPGIFSQGQWQLLSIARAIAAGPQILLLDEITANLDAGTEQTVLDALQRAGQNRTVVSISHRLYNRTGGRSVEI
;
A
#
# COMPACT_ATOMS: atom_id res chain seq x y z
N MET A 1 -2.76 -4.32 29.05
CA MET A 1 -1.85 -5.29 28.39
C MET A 1 -1.08 -4.53 27.32
N ASN A 2 0.23 -4.32 27.51
CA ASN A 2 1.08 -3.52 26.61
C ASN A 2 1.06 -4.13 25.21
N ARG A 3 0.26 -3.59 24.29
CA ARG A 3 0.33 -3.95 22.87
C ARG A 3 1.60 -3.34 22.30
N LYS A 4 2.64 -4.17 22.16
CA LYS A 4 3.84 -3.82 21.39
C LYS A 4 3.37 -3.29 20.03
N ASN A 5 3.89 -2.14 19.60
CA ASN A 5 3.67 -1.60 18.26
C ASN A 5 3.90 -2.71 17.25
N GLU A 6 2.86 -3.06 16.48
CA GLU A 6 2.99 -4.02 15.39
C GLU A 6 4.01 -3.48 14.39
N THR A 7 4.93 -4.32 13.98
CA THR A 7 5.95 -4.00 12.98
C THR A 7 5.89 -5.04 11.87
N VAL A 8 6.39 -4.72 10.69
CA VAL A 8 6.52 -5.69 9.59
C VAL A 8 7.16 -6.98 10.08
N ARG A 9 8.23 -6.88 10.89
CA ARG A 9 8.91 -8.05 11.47
C ARG A 9 7.98 -8.91 12.34
N SER A 10 7.15 -8.28 13.19
CA SER A 10 6.22 -9.04 14.06
C SER A 10 5.13 -9.74 13.28
N VAL A 11 4.62 -9.10 12.20
CA VAL A 11 3.61 -9.69 11.31
C VAL A 11 4.20 -10.87 10.53
N VAL A 12 5.39 -10.71 9.96
CA VAL A 12 6.09 -11.78 9.23
C VAL A 12 6.37 -12.98 10.15
N LEU A 13 6.95 -12.74 11.32
CA LEU A 13 7.21 -13.82 12.32
C LEU A 13 5.91 -14.49 12.77
N GLY A 14 4.83 -13.72 12.92
CA GLY A 14 3.50 -14.25 13.22
C GLY A 14 2.98 -15.18 12.12
N THR A 15 3.16 -14.81 10.86
CA THR A 15 2.78 -15.62 9.69
C THR A 15 3.57 -16.92 9.64
N VAL A 16 4.90 -16.87 9.82
CA VAL A 16 5.76 -18.05 9.88
C VAL A 16 5.32 -19.00 10.99
N ARG A 17 5.05 -18.49 12.20
CA ARG A 17 4.61 -19.31 13.34
C ARG A 17 3.23 -19.94 13.14
N ARG A 18 2.33 -19.29 12.40
CA ARG A 18 0.98 -19.82 12.12
C ARG A 18 0.97 -20.88 11.03
N GLN A 19 2.05 -20.99 10.23
CA GLN A 19 2.12 -21.88 9.07
C GLN A 19 3.40 -22.72 9.05
N PRO A 20 3.66 -23.52 10.09
CA PRO A 20 4.90 -24.28 10.20
C PRO A 20 5.05 -25.32 9.06
N LEU A 21 3.96 -25.96 8.63
CA LEU A 21 3.97 -26.94 7.55
C LEU A 21 4.40 -26.32 6.20
N LEU A 22 3.90 -25.13 5.88
CA LEU A 22 4.29 -24.44 4.65
C LEU A 22 5.78 -24.06 4.70
N CYS A 23 6.25 -23.54 5.82
CA CYS A 23 7.64 -23.14 5.99
C CYS A 23 8.59 -24.35 5.93
N THR A 24 8.24 -25.46 6.57
CA THR A 24 9.06 -26.69 6.49
C THR A 24 9.05 -27.29 5.09
N ALA A 25 7.90 -27.32 4.40
CA ALA A 25 7.80 -27.76 3.02
C ALA A 25 8.65 -26.89 2.08
N LEU A 26 8.65 -25.56 2.27
CA LEU A 26 9.45 -24.61 1.50
C LEU A 26 10.96 -24.87 1.71
N VAL A 27 11.40 -25.02 2.96
CA VAL A 27 12.82 -25.32 3.26
C VAL A 27 13.25 -26.64 2.64
N LEU A 28 12.42 -27.68 2.73
CA LEU A 28 12.70 -28.99 2.10
C LEU A 28 12.71 -28.90 0.57
N ALA A 29 11.80 -28.13 -0.02
CA ALA A 29 11.78 -27.92 -1.48
C ALA A 29 13.01 -27.17 -1.96
N VAL A 30 13.46 -26.11 -1.25
CA VAL A 30 14.69 -25.38 -1.55
C VAL A 30 15.91 -26.31 -1.46
N ALA A 31 16.05 -27.04 -0.37
CA ALA A 31 17.17 -27.97 -0.19
C ALA A 31 17.16 -29.10 -1.24
N GLY A 32 15.96 -29.63 -1.54
CA GLY A 32 15.77 -30.65 -2.55
C GLY A 32 16.09 -30.17 -3.97
N ALA A 33 15.62 -28.97 -4.33
CA ALA A 33 15.90 -28.37 -5.64
C ALA A 33 17.40 -28.11 -5.83
N VAL A 34 18.06 -27.54 -4.81
CA VAL A 34 19.53 -27.35 -4.84
C VAL A 34 20.28 -28.68 -4.99
N ALA A 35 19.97 -29.67 -4.16
CA ALA A 35 20.62 -30.98 -4.23
C ALA A 35 20.37 -31.66 -5.58
N ALA A 36 19.13 -31.65 -6.08
CA ALA A 36 18.79 -32.27 -7.36
C ALA A 36 19.47 -31.57 -8.55
N SER A 37 19.68 -30.25 -8.51
CA SER A 37 20.35 -29.51 -9.60
C SER A 37 21.82 -29.83 -9.77
N LEU A 38 22.48 -30.39 -8.72
CA LEU A 38 23.89 -30.78 -8.76
C LEU A 38 24.13 -32.13 -9.41
N LEU A 39 23.12 -32.99 -9.53
CA LEU A 39 23.31 -34.38 -10.01
C LEU A 39 23.36 -34.52 -11.54
N PRO A 40 22.56 -33.84 -12.36
CA PRO A 40 22.53 -34.00 -13.81
C PRO A 40 23.89 -33.84 -14.51
N PRO A 41 24.72 -32.79 -14.20
CA PRO A 41 26.02 -32.65 -14.83
C PRO A 41 26.97 -33.83 -14.56
N LEU A 42 26.93 -34.40 -13.34
CA LEU A 42 27.75 -35.57 -13.00
C LEU A 42 27.36 -36.80 -13.80
N VAL A 43 26.06 -37.05 -13.95
CA VAL A 43 25.58 -38.19 -14.75
C VAL A 43 25.90 -37.98 -16.23
N LEU A 44 25.73 -36.75 -16.74
CA LEU A 44 26.11 -36.42 -18.11
C LEU A 44 27.60 -36.68 -18.37
N GLY A 45 28.47 -36.26 -17.43
CA GLY A 45 29.89 -36.53 -17.50
C GLY A 45 30.18 -38.03 -17.63
N ARG A 46 29.54 -38.86 -16.80
CA ARG A 46 29.71 -40.35 -16.88
C ARG A 46 29.21 -40.94 -18.20
N VAL A 47 28.13 -40.37 -18.78
CA VAL A 47 27.64 -40.81 -20.11
C VAL A 47 28.66 -40.48 -21.18
N VAL A 48 29.23 -39.27 -21.17
CA VAL A 48 30.24 -38.82 -22.12
C VAL A 48 31.53 -39.66 -22.02
N ASP A 49 31.99 -39.99 -20.81
CA ASP A 49 33.18 -40.83 -20.59
C ASP A 49 33.00 -42.24 -21.17
N ARG A 50 31.83 -42.84 -21.01
CA ARG A 50 31.53 -44.13 -21.62
C ARG A 50 31.51 -44.09 -23.15
N LEU A 51 30.90 -43.01 -23.71
CA LEU A 51 30.88 -42.83 -25.17
C LEU A 51 32.28 -42.63 -25.75
N THR A 52 33.15 -41.85 -25.09
CA THR A 52 34.53 -41.63 -25.53
C THR A 52 35.38 -42.88 -25.38
N ALA A 53 35.12 -43.70 -24.38
CA ALA A 53 35.73 -45.03 -24.20
C ALA A 53 35.15 -46.09 -25.15
N ARG A 54 34.25 -45.74 -26.07
CA ARG A 54 33.54 -46.67 -26.99
C ARG A 54 32.80 -47.80 -26.25
N GLN A 55 32.38 -47.57 -25.02
CA GLN A 55 31.57 -48.49 -24.24
C GLN A 55 30.08 -48.24 -24.48
N ALA A 56 29.29 -49.30 -24.44
CA ALA A 56 27.84 -49.17 -24.54
C ALA A 56 27.29 -48.37 -23.36
N VAL A 57 26.45 -47.37 -23.64
CA VAL A 57 25.72 -46.62 -22.59
C VAL A 57 24.50 -47.46 -22.21
N PRO A 58 24.39 -47.94 -20.95
CA PRO A 58 23.18 -48.62 -20.51
C PRO A 58 21.97 -47.75 -20.64
N PHE A 59 20.87 -48.28 -21.17
CA PHE A 59 19.59 -47.55 -21.28
C PHE A 59 19.11 -46.97 -19.92
N ALA A 60 19.37 -47.70 -18.83
CA ALA A 60 19.09 -47.27 -17.46
C ALA A 60 19.83 -45.96 -17.08
N LEU A 61 21.06 -45.73 -17.59
CA LEU A 61 21.81 -44.50 -17.31
C LEU A 61 21.21 -43.30 -18.06
N ALA A 62 20.78 -43.49 -19.30
CA ALA A 62 20.09 -42.46 -20.08
C ALA A 62 18.71 -42.13 -19.47
N LEU A 63 17.96 -43.15 -19.08
CA LEU A 63 16.68 -42.98 -18.39
C LEU A 63 16.86 -42.29 -17.02
N GLY A 64 17.92 -42.68 -16.29
CA GLY A 64 18.29 -42.04 -15.01
C GLY A 64 18.64 -40.56 -15.16
N TYR A 65 19.37 -40.19 -16.22
CA TYR A 65 19.67 -38.79 -16.53
C TYR A 65 18.38 -37.99 -16.80
N PHE A 66 17.49 -38.53 -17.64
CA PHE A 66 16.18 -37.90 -17.91
C PHE A 66 15.34 -37.78 -16.65
N GLY A 67 15.29 -38.84 -15.82
CA GLY A 67 14.58 -38.84 -14.55
C GLY A 67 15.11 -37.78 -13.57
N LEU A 68 16.43 -37.58 -13.51
CA LEU A 68 17.05 -36.54 -12.69
C LEU A 68 16.73 -35.14 -13.20
N LEU A 69 16.71 -34.92 -14.51
CA LEU A 69 16.28 -33.65 -15.08
C LEU A 69 14.81 -33.35 -14.76
N ALA A 70 13.94 -34.34 -14.91
CA ALA A 70 12.52 -34.21 -14.58
C ALA A 70 12.30 -33.94 -13.08
N LEU A 71 13.06 -34.66 -12.22
CA LEU A 71 13.02 -34.46 -10.76
C LEU A 71 13.51 -33.05 -10.37
N SER A 72 14.63 -32.60 -10.96
CA SER A 72 15.19 -31.27 -10.71
C SER A 72 14.21 -30.18 -11.12
N GLY A 73 13.61 -30.27 -12.32
CA GLY A 73 12.60 -29.35 -12.80
C GLY A 73 11.31 -29.37 -11.94
N GLY A 74 10.88 -30.56 -11.54
CA GLY A 74 9.71 -30.72 -10.66
C GLY A 74 9.91 -30.12 -9.28
N LEU A 75 11.08 -30.32 -8.66
CA LEU A 75 11.43 -29.72 -7.37
C LEU A 75 11.57 -28.19 -7.46
N GLU A 76 12.12 -27.68 -8.56
CA GLU A 76 12.21 -26.24 -8.82
C GLU A 76 10.81 -25.62 -8.97
N SER A 77 9.91 -26.23 -9.74
CA SER A 77 8.51 -25.80 -9.85
C SER A 77 7.78 -25.86 -8.51
N LEU A 78 8.03 -26.90 -7.70
CA LEU A 78 7.45 -27.01 -6.36
C LEU A 78 7.97 -25.91 -5.45
N ARG A 79 9.28 -25.62 -5.48
CA ARG A 79 9.89 -24.51 -4.74
C ARG A 79 9.22 -23.19 -5.09
N GLU A 80 9.11 -22.89 -6.39
CA GLU A 80 8.52 -21.64 -6.88
C GLU A 80 7.05 -21.50 -6.46
N SER A 81 6.28 -22.58 -6.58
CA SER A 81 4.87 -22.60 -6.18
C SER A 81 4.70 -22.37 -4.66
N LEU A 82 5.51 -23.02 -3.83
CA LEU A 82 5.47 -22.83 -2.36
C LEU A 82 5.91 -21.43 -1.97
N LEU A 83 6.88 -20.87 -2.67
CA LEU A 83 7.40 -19.52 -2.46
C LEU A 83 6.33 -18.47 -2.77
N THR A 84 5.63 -18.61 -3.89
CA THR A 84 4.50 -17.76 -4.29
C THR A 84 3.37 -17.83 -3.26
N VAL A 85 2.97 -19.03 -2.81
CA VAL A 85 1.95 -19.18 -1.77
C VAL A 85 2.37 -18.53 -0.46
N PHE A 86 3.63 -18.66 -0.07
CA PHE A 86 4.17 -18.02 1.13
C PHE A 86 4.12 -16.48 1.01
N GLY A 87 4.56 -15.92 -0.13
CA GLY A 87 4.53 -14.50 -0.43
C GLY A 87 3.11 -13.93 -0.33
N GLN A 88 2.14 -14.57 -1.01
CA GLN A 88 0.74 -14.14 -0.99
C GLN A 88 0.11 -14.16 0.42
N ARG A 89 0.45 -15.15 1.25
CA ARG A 89 -0.03 -15.18 2.64
C ARG A 89 0.59 -14.09 3.50
N MET A 90 1.85 -13.76 3.25
CA MET A 90 2.53 -12.66 3.94
C MET A 90 1.94 -11.30 3.54
N THR A 91 1.71 -11.09 2.23
CA THR A 91 1.03 -9.90 1.69
C THR A 91 -0.36 -9.72 2.31
N HIS A 92 -1.16 -10.80 2.35
CA HIS A 92 -2.47 -10.77 3.00
C HIS A 92 -2.37 -10.37 4.49
N ALA A 93 -1.43 -10.96 5.23
CA ALA A 93 -1.26 -10.65 6.65
C ALA A 93 -0.84 -9.18 6.89
N LEU A 94 0.06 -8.65 6.05
CA LEU A 94 0.49 -7.25 6.13
C LEU A 94 -0.65 -6.28 5.80
N ARG A 95 -1.37 -6.51 4.70
CA ARG A 95 -2.53 -5.69 4.32
C ARG A 95 -3.62 -5.72 5.39
N SER A 96 -3.89 -6.90 5.96
CA SER A 96 -4.86 -7.05 7.06
C SER A 96 -4.44 -6.28 8.32
N ALA A 97 -3.16 -6.35 8.70
CA ALA A 97 -2.64 -5.58 9.84
C ALA A 97 -2.72 -4.06 9.58
N MET A 98 -2.40 -3.62 8.37
CA MET A 98 -2.51 -2.21 7.99
C MET A 98 -3.97 -1.73 7.96
N CYS A 99 -4.91 -2.53 7.45
CA CYS A 99 -6.34 -2.21 7.50
C CYS A 99 -6.86 -2.12 8.94
N ALA A 100 -6.48 -3.06 9.80
CA ALA A 100 -6.82 -3.02 11.22
C ALA A 100 -6.23 -1.80 11.95
N LYS A 101 -5.07 -1.31 11.50
CA LYS A 101 -4.47 -0.06 11.98
C LYS A 101 -5.22 1.16 11.47
N LEU A 102 -5.62 1.15 10.18
CA LEU A 102 -6.36 2.26 9.56
C LEU A 102 -7.61 2.62 10.35
N ASP A 103 -8.39 1.62 10.77
CA ASP A 103 -9.59 1.79 11.58
C ASP A 103 -9.33 2.47 12.95
N LYS A 104 -8.13 2.34 13.47
CA LYS A 104 -7.74 2.89 14.78
C LYS A 104 -7.05 4.25 14.71
N LEU A 105 -6.78 4.77 13.53
CA LEU A 105 -6.10 6.05 13.39
C LEU A 105 -7.06 7.22 13.69
N PRO A 106 -6.58 8.29 14.31
CA PRO A 106 -7.35 9.52 14.46
C PRO A 106 -7.53 10.23 13.11
N ALA A 107 -8.56 11.07 13.00
CA ALA A 107 -8.85 11.83 11.79
C ALA A 107 -7.66 12.71 11.33
N GLU A 108 -6.88 13.23 12.28
CA GLU A 108 -5.67 14.02 12.04
C GLU A 108 -4.65 13.31 11.14
N ALA A 109 -4.53 11.99 11.28
CA ALA A 109 -3.59 11.18 10.50
C ALA A 109 -3.87 11.22 8.99
N PHE A 110 -5.07 11.63 8.57
CA PHE A 110 -5.49 11.66 7.17
C PHE A 110 -5.52 13.05 6.55
N VAL A 111 -5.52 14.12 7.36
CA VAL A 111 -5.69 15.51 6.88
C VAL A 111 -4.53 15.94 6.00
N ASN A 112 -3.29 15.57 6.36
CA ASN A 112 -2.07 15.96 5.68
C ASN A 112 -1.51 14.85 4.76
N GLN A 113 -2.26 13.76 4.53
CA GLN A 113 -1.81 12.67 3.67
C GLN A 113 -2.50 12.73 2.31
N GLU A 114 -1.71 12.78 1.26
CA GLU A 114 -2.22 12.57 -0.09
C GLU A 114 -2.81 11.17 -0.24
N SER A 115 -4.02 11.06 -0.75
CA SER A 115 -4.71 9.77 -0.95
C SER A 115 -3.87 8.79 -1.78
N GLY A 116 -3.10 9.30 -2.77
CA GLY A 116 -2.19 8.50 -3.59
C GLY A 116 -1.05 7.87 -2.78
N ALA A 117 -0.48 8.60 -1.82
CA ALA A 117 0.58 8.08 -0.95
C ALA A 117 0.08 6.97 -0.02
N ALA A 118 -1.16 7.09 0.47
CA ALA A 118 -1.79 6.02 1.26
C ALA A 118 -2.00 4.75 0.42
N VAL A 119 -2.58 4.87 -0.78
CA VAL A 119 -2.79 3.74 -1.70
C VAL A 119 -1.45 3.09 -2.07
N SER A 120 -0.40 3.87 -2.37
CA SER A 120 0.93 3.35 -2.70
C SER A 120 1.52 2.50 -1.57
N ARG A 121 1.27 2.84 -0.29
CA ARG A 121 1.73 2.02 0.85
C ARG A 121 1.01 0.67 0.94
N PHE A 122 -0.32 0.66 0.71
CA PHE A 122 -1.11 -0.57 0.81
C PHE A 122 -0.88 -1.53 -0.36
N VAL A 123 -0.50 -1.02 -1.52
CA VAL A 123 -0.24 -1.82 -2.72
C VAL A 123 1.26 -1.94 -2.93
N GLY A 124 1.93 -0.91 -3.41
CA GLY A 124 3.32 -0.97 -3.87
C GLY A 124 4.34 -1.31 -2.79
N ASP A 125 4.23 -0.71 -1.57
CA ASP A 125 5.19 -1.01 -0.51
C ASP A 125 5.04 -2.44 0.03
N VAL A 126 3.81 -2.96 0.08
CA VAL A 126 3.56 -4.35 0.52
C VAL A 126 4.08 -5.33 -0.53
N ASP A 127 3.89 -5.05 -1.82
CA ASP A 127 4.37 -5.91 -2.91
C ASP A 127 5.91 -5.93 -2.94
N THR A 128 6.58 -4.79 -2.72
CA THR A 128 8.05 -4.75 -2.58
C THR A 128 8.55 -5.53 -1.37
N VAL A 129 7.80 -5.59 -0.28
CA VAL A 129 8.14 -6.45 0.87
C VAL A 129 7.97 -7.93 0.52
N GLU A 130 6.93 -8.29 -0.25
CA GLU A 130 6.76 -9.65 -0.76
C GLU A 130 7.96 -10.07 -1.63
N GLU A 131 8.34 -9.24 -2.59
CA GLU A 131 9.50 -9.47 -3.47
C GLU A 131 10.80 -9.67 -2.67
N LEU A 132 11.01 -8.93 -1.57
CA LEU A 132 12.16 -9.11 -0.69
C LEU A 132 12.26 -10.54 -0.16
N PHE A 133 11.14 -11.13 0.25
CA PHE A 133 11.14 -12.48 0.82
C PHE A 133 11.14 -13.56 -0.25
N THR A 134 10.48 -13.34 -1.38
CA THR A 134 10.37 -14.31 -2.47
C THR A 134 11.62 -14.32 -3.35
N SER A 135 11.86 -13.30 -4.13
CA SER A 135 12.99 -13.19 -5.04
C SER A 135 14.29 -12.75 -4.36
N GLY A 136 14.20 -11.95 -3.28
CA GLY A 136 15.36 -11.48 -2.55
C GLY A 136 15.99 -12.51 -1.62
N ILE A 137 15.58 -12.56 -0.34
CA ILE A 137 16.29 -13.30 0.72
C ILE A 137 16.33 -14.82 0.46
N ILE A 138 15.19 -15.43 0.10
CA ILE A 138 15.10 -16.89 -0.03
C ILE A 138 15.83 -17.37 -1.29
N SER A 139 15.70 -16.66 -2.41
CA SER A 139 16.42 -16.96 -3.64
C SER A 139 17.92 -16.77 -3.47
N MET A 140 18.39 -15.66 -2.89
CA MET A 140 19.81 -15.45 -2.60
C MET A 140 20.41 -16.54 -1.70
N PHE A 141 19.65 -16.99 -0.69
CA PHE A 141 20.10 -18.10 0.16
C PHE A 141 20.20 -19.41 -0.62
N ALA A 142 19.21 -19.72 -1.47
CA ALA A 142 19.24 -20.89 -2.34
C ALA A 142 20.43 -20.85 -3.32
N ASP A 143 20.69 -19.69 -3.94
CA ASP A 143 21.81 -19.48 -4.85
C ASP A 143 23.16 -19.59 -4.14
N ALA A 144 23.28 -19.06 -2.93
CA ALA A 144 24.49 -19.25 -2.12
C ALA A 144 24.74 -20.73 -1.78
N CYS A 145 23.71 -21.47 -1.39
CA CYS A 145 23.80 -22.92 -1.15
C CYS A 145 24.17 -23.67 -2.43
N ARG A 146 23.61 -23.30 -3.58
CA ARG A 146 23.92 -23.87 -4.88
C ARG A 146 25.39 -23.64 -5.28
N LEU A 147 25.88 -22.39 -5.12
CA LEU A 147 27.27 -22.04 -5.37
C LEU A 147 28.22 -22.86 -4.48
N CYS A 148 27.95 -22.96 -3.19
CA CYS A 148 28.74 -23.79 -2.26
C CYS A 148 28.72 -25.28 -2.68
N GLY A 149 27.54 -25.78 -3.07
CA GLY A 149 27.39 -27.15 -3.55
C GLY A 149 28.21 -27.43 -4.84
N ILE A 150 28.14 -26.52 -5.82
CA ILE A 150 28.93 -26.63 -7.07
C ILE A 150 30.42 -26.63 -6.76
N LEU A 151 30.90 -25.69 -5.91
CA LEU A 151 32.31 -25.64 -5.53
C LEU A 151 32.77 -26.93 -4.82
N ALA A 152 31.94 -27.47 -3.92
CA ALA A 152 32.24 -28.74 -3.24
C ALA A 152 32.34 -29.92 -4.22
N VAL A 153 31.41 -30.00 -5.19
CA VAL A 153 31.44 -31.04 -6.22
C VAL A 153 32.68 -30.90 -7.11
N ILE A 154 32.98 -29.69 -7.60
CA ILE A 154 34.17 -29.46 -8.44
C ILE A 154 35.48 -29.78 -7.67
N PHE A 155 35.54 -29.41 -6.39
CA PHE A 155 36.69 -29.73 -5.54
C PHE A 155 36.88 -31.25 -5.36
N ALA A 156 35.78 -31.99 -5.23
CA ALA A 156 35.81 -33.45 -5.13
C ALA A 156 36.25 -34.13 -6.44
N GLU A 157 35.80 -33.61 -7.59
CA GLU A 157 36.12 -34.15 -8.92
C GLU A 157 37.54 -33.75 -9.38
N ASN A 158 37.91 -32.47 -9.18
CA ASN A 158 39.22 -31.97 -9.64
C ASN A 158 39.71 -30.77 -8.80
N ARG A 159 40.75 -30.99 -8.00
CA ARG A 159 41.34 -29.96 -7.11
C ARG A 159 41.97 -28.78 -7.86
N GLY A 160 42.57 -29.06 -9.04
CA GLY A 160 43.17 -27.99 -9.87
C GLY A 160 42.14 -27.00 -10.39
N LEU A 161 40.99 -27.51 -10.85
CA LEU A 161 39.89 -26.67 -11.30
C LEU A 161 39.23 -25.89 -10.16
N ALA A 162 39.08 -26.49 -8.99
CA ALA A 162 38.59 -25.81 -7.82
C ALA A 162 39.46 -24.60 -7.47
N LEU A 163 40.79 -24.72 -7.62
CA LEU A 163 41.73 -23.62 -7.37
C LEU A 163 41.58 -22.50 -8.40
N ILE A 164 41.39 -22.83 -9.71
CA ILE A 164 41.10 -21.82 -10.75
C ILE A 164 39.82 -21.04 -10.41
N LEU A 165 38.73 -21.75 -10.07
CA LEU A 165 37.47 -21.11 -9.72
C LEU A 165 37.58 -20.26 -8.47
N LEU A 166 38.34 -20.70 -7.46
CA LEU A 166 38.59 -19.93 -6.25
C LEU A 166 39.32 -18.61 -6.51
N VAL A 167 40.10 -18.50 -7.58
CA VAL A 167 40.75 -17.27 -8.03
C VAL A 167 39.81 -16.43 -8.93
N VAL A 168 39.09 -17.10 -9.83
CA VAL A 168 38.20 -16.41 -10.79
C VAL A 168 36.97 -15.82 -10.11
N LEU A 169 36.35 -16.51 -9.14
CA LEU A 169 35.15 -16.05 -8.46
C LEU A 169 35.32 -14.69 -7.73
N PRO A 170 36.38 -14.45 -6.94
CA PRO A 170 36.62 -13.12 -6.35
C PRO A 170 36.83 -12.02 -7.41
N LEU A 171 37.53 -12.33 -8.50
CA LEU A 171 37.73 -11.39 -9.59
C LEU A 171 36.40 -11.01 -10.26
N LEU A 172 35.58 -12.00 -10.52
CA LEU A 172 34.21 -11.86 -11.04
C LEU A 172 33.33 -11.04 -10.10
N TYR A 173 33.37 -11.38 -8.81
CA TYR A 173 32.63 -10.63 -7.79
C TYR A 173 33.06 -9.15 -7.75
N LEU A 174 34.34 -8.87 -7.81
CA LEU A 174 34.86 -7.50 -7.81
C LEU A 174 34.41 -6.72 -9.07
N PHE A 175 34.49 -7.36 -10.24
CA PHE A 175 34.00 -6.79 -11.51
C PHE A 175 32.50 -6.49 -11.42
N THR A 176 31.71 -7.50 -11.06
CA THR A 176 30.26 -7.37 -10.87
C THR A 176 29.92 -6.22 -9.93
N ARG A 177 30.58 -6.15 -8.77
CA ARG A 177 30.36 -5.07 -7.79
C ARG A 177 30.66 -3.67 -8.33
N VAL A 178 31.68 -3.52 -9.16
CA VAL A 178 32.04 -2.23 -9.77
C VAL A 178 30.97 -1.80 -10.79
N VAL A 179 30.53 -2.71 -11.65
CA VAL A 179 29.50 -2.45 -12.65
C VAL A 179 28.16 -2.15 -11.99
N GLN A 180 27.74 -2.98 -11.04
CA GLN A 180 26.49 -2.81 -10.28
C GLN A 180 26.40 -1.46 -9.58
N LYS A 181 27.49 -0.97 -8.98
CA LYS A 181 27.50 0.35 -8.34
C LYS A 181 27.21 1.48 -9.32
N ARG A 182 27.71 1.38 -10.57
CA ARG A 182 27.44 2.36 -11.64
C ARG A 182 26.02 2.23 -12.17
N MET A 183 25.56 1.01 -12.37
CA MET A 183 24.23 0.68 -12.83
C MET A 183 23.15 1.16 -11.83
N LEU A 184 23.33 0.89 -10.55
CA LEU A 184 22.42 1.39 -9.49
C LEU A 184 22.30 2.92 -9.52
N LYS A 185 23.42 3.64 -9.71
CA LYS A 185 23.40 5.11 -9.82
C LYS A 185 22.59 5.56 -11.05
N ALA A 186 22.76 4.89 -12.18
CA ALA A 186 22.01 5.18 -13.41
C ALA A 186 20.52 4.89 -13.24
N GLN A 187 20.14 3.78 -12.60
CA GLN A 187 18.76 3.42 -12.32
C GLN A 187 18.08 4.42 -11.39
N LEU A 188 18.76 4.89 -10.33
CA LEU A 188 18.21 5.93 -9.44
C LEU A 188 17.96 7.24 -10.19
N GLN A 189 18.86 7.63 -11.11
CA GLN A 189 18.67 8.80 -11.97
C GLN A 189 17.48 8.59 -12.91
N ASN A 190 17.38 7.42 -13.53
CA ASN A 190 16.25 7.03 -14.39
C ASN A 190 14.91 7.12 -13.65
N ARG A 191 14.80 6.51 -12.47
CA ARG A 191 13.57 6.58 -11.65
C ARG A 191 13.15 8.02 -11.34
N ALA A 192 14.12 8.88 -10.99
CA ALA A 192 13.84 10.29 -10.72
C ALA A 192 13.37 11.04 -11.98
N ALA A 193 13.94 10.74 -13.15
CA ALA A 193 13.56 11.36 -14.41
C ALA A 193 12.16 10.88 -14.87
N VAL A 194 11.91 9.57 -14.84
CA VAL A 194 10.59 8.99 -15.14
C VAL A 194 9.50 9.52 -14.21
N ALA A 195 9.80 9.65 -12.91
CA ALA A 195 8.85 10.20 -11.95
C ALA A 195 8.50 11.68 -12.27
N ARG A 196 9.48 12.49 -12.66
CA ARG A 196 9.23 13.89 -13.11
C ARG A 196 8.35 13.92 -14.35
N ALA A 197 8.68 13.16 -15.39
CA ALA A 197 7.88 13.08 -16.61
C ALA A 197 6.45 12.61 -16.32
N SER A 198 6.29 11.56 -15.52
CA SER A 198 4.98 11.04 -15.14
C SER A 198 4.14 12.01 -14.33
N ALA A 199 4.75 12.91 -13.55
CA ALA A 199 4.03 13.92 -12.76
C ALA A 199 3.35 14.98 -13.63
N HIS A 200 3.88 15.26 -14.85
CA HIS A 200 3.27 16.22 -15.78
C HIS A 200 1.88 15.82 -16.25
N VAL A 201 1.60 14.52 -16.40
CA VAL A 201 0.30 14.04 -16.93
C VAL A 201 -0.87 14.36 -15.99
N PRO A 202 -0.85 13.99 -14.70
CA PRO A 202 -1.90 14.36 -13.76
C PRO A 202 -2.06 15.88 -13.58
N GLU A 203 -0.95 16.62 -13.59
CA GLU A 203 -0.96 18.07 -13.48
C GLU A 203 -1.66 18.70 -14.70
N THR A 204 -1.29 18.29 -15.92
CA THR A 204 -1.91 18.75 -17.17
C THR A 204 -3.39 18.44 -17.18
N LEU A 205 -3.82 17.22 -16.80
CA LEU A 205 -5.23 16.83 -16.74
C LEU A 205 -6.01 17.66 -15.71
N ARG A 206 -5.41 17.96 -14.55
CA ARG A 206 -6.03 18.79 -13.53
C ARG A 206 -6.23 20.23 -14.03
N CYS A 207 -5.27 20.76 -14.76
CA CYS A 207 -5.23 22.13 -15.27
C CYS A 207 -5.77 22.28 -16.69
N ILE A 208 -6.28 21.21 -17.33
CA ILE A 208 -6.64 21.20 -18.75
C ILE A 208 -7.57 22.35 -19.17
N ARG A 209 -8.56 22.65 -18.34
CA ARG A 209 -9.50 23.76 -18.60
C ARG A 209 -8.77 25.11 -18.60
N THR A 210 -7.86 25.33 -17.65
CA THR A 210 -7.05 26.55 -17.56
C THR A 210 -6.11 26.68 -18.76
N ILE A 211 -5.45 25.57 -19.14
CA ILE A 211 -4.54 25.50 -20.30
C ILE A 211 -5.27 25.92 -21.57
N HIS A 212 -6.44 25.33 -21.85
CA HIS A 212 -7.25 25.67 -23.02
C HIS A 212 -7.81 27.09 -22.96
N THR A 213 -8.27 27.55 -21.78
CA THR A 213 -8.80 28.92 -21.63
C THR A 213 -7.73 29.98 -21.92
N LEU A 214 -6.49 29.72 -21.47
CA LEU A 214 -5.37 30.65 -21.63
C LEU A 214 -4.52 30.37 -22.89
N ARG A 215 -4.87 29.39 -23.71
CA ARG A 215 -4.17 28.96 -24.93
C ARG A 215 -2.68 28.69 -24.66
N ARG A 216 -2.39 27.87 -23.64
CA ARG A 216 -1.03 27.52 -23.22
C ARG A 216 -0.64 26.08 -23.56
N GLU A 217 -1.28 25.48 -24.54
CA GLU A 217 -1.02 24.12 -25.01
C GLU A 217 0.45 23.94 -25.42
N ASN A 218 0.97 24.82 -26.27
CA ASN A 218 2.38 24.76 -26.74
C ASN A 218 3.39 24.86 -25.60
N TYR A 219 3.06 25.61 -24.53
CA TYR A 219 3.94 25.71 -23.35
C TYR A 219 3.98 24.37 -22.60
N MET A 220 2.82 23.74 -22.41
CA MET A 220 2.72 22.44 -21.72
C MET A 220 3.36 21.33 -22.53
N GLU A 221 3.15 21.31 -23.86
CA GLU A 221 3.80 20.37 -24.77
C GLU A 221 5.33 20.46 -24.65
N LYS A 222 5.89 21.66 -24.77
CA LYS A 222 7.33 21.86 -24.66
C LYS A 222 7.90 21.45 -23.30
N ALA A 223 7.20 21.81 -22.19
CA ALA A 223 7.63 21.43 -20.86
C ALA A 223 7.60 19.91 -20.64
N TYR A 224 6.63 19.23 -21.27
CA TYR A 224 6.54 17.78 -21.22
C TYR A 224 7.62 17.10 -22.07
N ASP A 225 7.90 17.62 -23.29
CA ASP A 225 8.96 17.12 -24.16
C ASP A 225 10.34 17.24 -23.49
N GLU A 226 10.64 18.36 -22.83
CA GLU A 226 11.89 18.52 -22.06
C GLU A 226 12.01 17.46 -20.94
N ALA A 227 10.91 17.15 -20.25
CA ALA A 227 10.90 16.12 -19.21
C ALA A 227 11.02 14.69 -19.80
N LEU A 228 10.47 14.45 -20.99
CA LEU A 228 10.62 13.19 -21.72
C LEU A 228 12.04 12.99 -22.23
N ASP A 229 12.69 14.04 -22.75
CA ASP A 229 14.09 14.00 -23.22
C ASP A 229 15.03 13.65 -22.05
N ASP A 230 14.85 14.29 -20.89
CA ASP A 230 15.58 13.96 -19.66
C ASP A 230 15.39 12.49 -19.26
N SER A 231 14.15 12.00 -19.34
CA SER A 231 13.81 10.61 -19.02
C SER A 231 14.46 9.65 -20.03
N PHE A 232 14.37 9.96 -21.33
CA PHE A 232 14.97 9.16 -22.40
C PHE A 232 16.49 9.03 -22.21
N ALA A 233 17.19 10.14 -21.98
CA ALA A 233 18.64 10.15 -21.75
C ALA A 233 19.04 9.30 -20.51
N ALA A 234 18.21 9.31 -19.47
CA ALA A 234 18.44 8.50 -18.27
C ALA A 234 18.21 7.00 -18.53
N VAL A 235 17.16 6.65 -19.30
CA VAL A 235 16.86 5.26 -19.74
C VAL A 235 17.98 4.74 -20.63
N GLU A 236 18.43 5.52 -21.63
CA GLU A 236 19.51 5.15 -22.54
C GLU A 236 20.79 4.81 -21.78
N LYS A 237 21.14 5.61 -20.78
CA LYS A 237 22.30 5.35 -19.91
C LYS A 237 22.17 4.07 -19.11
N THR A 238 20.97 3.75 -18.60
CA THR A 238 20.70 2.50 -17.88
C THR A 238 20.83 1.31 -18.83
N ASN A 239 20.18 1.38 -19.99
CA ASN A 239 20.22 0.34 -21.02
C ASN A 239 21.65 0.09 -21.53
N PHE A 240 22.49 1.12 -21.61
CA PHE A 240 23.91 0.95 -21.98
C PHE A 240 24.67 0.07 -20.98
N TYR A 241 24.46 0.28 -19.67
CA TYR A 241 25.10 -0.57 -18.66
C TYR A 241 24.56 -1.99 -18.70
N ASP A 242 23.26 -2.19 -18.87
CA ASP A 242 22.62 -3.51 -18.99
C ASP A 242 23.13 -4.24 -20.24
N ALA A 243 23.19 -3.56 -21.38
CA ALA A 243 23.68 -4.11 -22.64
C ALA A 243 25.18 -4.49 -22.59
N CYS A 244 25.98 -3.80 -21.77
CA CYS A 244 27.39 -4.15 -21.61
C CYS A 244 27.64 -5.26 -20.59
N TYR A 245 26.76 -5.42 -19.58
CA TYR A 245 26.99 -6.33 -18.47
C TYR A 245 26.90 -7.80 -18.89
N SER A 246 25.82 -8.20 -19.54
CA SER A 246 25.59 -9.61 -19.93
C SER A 246 26.64 -10.16 -20.92
N PRO A 247 27.05 -9.46 -21.99
CA PRO A 247 28.13 -9.92 -22.87
C PRO A 247 29.47 -10.11 -22.17
N VAL A 248 29.82 -9.23 -21.22
CA VAL A 248 31.08 -9.37 -20.47
C VAL A 248 31.07 -10.62 -19.62
N ILE A 249 29.97 -10.93 -18.95
CA ILE A 249 29.82 -12.18 -18.20
C ILE A 249 29.92 -13.41 -19.13
N LEU A 250 29.28 -13.37 -20.29
CA LEU A 250 29.38 -14.42 -21.31
C LEU A 250 30.83 -14.63 -21.79
N ILE A 251 31.56 -13.55 -22.07
CA ILE A 251 32.97 -13.62 -22.49
C ILE A 251 33.83 -14.21 -21.35
N MET A 252 33.60 -13.80 -20.11
CA MET A 252 34.32 -14.35 -18.95
C MET A 252 34.03 -15.85 -18.76
N ASN A 253 32.77 -16.27 -18.89
CA ASN A 253 32.39 -17.66 -18.88
C ASN A 253 33.13 -18.42 -19.97
N ALA A 254 33.10 -17.97 -21.23
CA ALA A 254 33.79 -18.57 -22.35
C ALA A 254 35.31 -18.61 -22.13
N ALA A 255 35.91 -17.57 -21.55
CA ALA A 255 37.34 -17.54 -21.24
C ALA A 255 37.74 -18.60 -20.18
N VAL A 256 36.92 -18.76 -19.13
CA VAL A 256 37.15 -19.79 -18.12
C VAL A 256 37.02 -21.21 -18.72
N VAL A 257 35.99 -21.41 -19.54
CA VAL A 257 35.79 -22.69 -20.26
C VAL A 257 36.98 -22.95 -21.20
N ALA A 258 37.44 -21.99 -22.00
CA ALA A 258 38.58 -22.11 -22.86
C ALA A 258 39.87 -22.40 -22.09
N LEU A 259 40.10 -21.76 -20.95
CA LEU A 259 41.24 -22.01 -20.07
C LEU A 259 41.23 -23.47 -19.55
N VAL A 260 40.08 -23.94 -19.11
CA VAL A 260 39.90 -25.34 -18.66
C VAL A 260 40.21 -26.32 -19.79
N MET A 261 39.72 -26.03 -21.01
CA MET A 261 40.01 -26.88 -22.18
C MET A 261 41.50 -26.90 -22.54
N LEU A 262 42.15 -25.71 -22.55
CA LEU A 262 43.58 -25.59 -22.85
C LEU A 262 44.47 -26.34 -21.82
N LEU A 263 44.17 -26.19 -20.53
CA LEU A 263 44.89 -26.86 -19.46
C LEU A 263 44.70 -28.38 -19.50
N SER A 264 43.53 -28.83 -19.94
CA SER A 264 43.28 -30.29 -20.13
C SER A 264 44.01 -30.86 -21.34
N ALA A 265 44.21 -30.06 -22.42
CA ALA A 265 44.77 -30.54 -23.68
C ALA A 265 46.29 -30.39 -23.78
N ALA A 266 46.90 -29.31 -23.26
CA ALA A 266 48.25 -28.85 -23.57
C ALA A 266 49.28 -29.02 -22.44
N GLY A 267 48.96 -29.60 -21.31
CA GLY A 267 49.84 -29.67 -20.15
C GLY A 267 50.99 -30.69 -20.25
N SER A 268 52.11 -30.40 -19.55
CA SER A 268 53.13 -31.41 -19.22
C SER A 268 52.52 -32.57 -18.45
N PRO A 269 53.17 -33.75 -18.35
CA PRO A 269 52.63 -34.88 -17.59
C PRO A 269 52.24 -34.52 -16.16
N GLU A 270 52.94 -33.63 -15.51
CA GLU A 270 52.63 -33.13 -14.15
C GLU A 270 51.38 -32.22 -14.13
N VAL A 271 51.23 -31.34 -15.12
CA VAL A 271 50.06 -30.50 -15.29
C VAL A 271 48.82 -31.33 -15.63
N ARG A 272 49.00 -32.36 -16.51
CA ARG A 272 47.90 -33.31 -16.78
C ARG A 272 47.51 -34.14 -15.56
N ALA A 273 48.45 -34.48 -14.68
CA ALA A 273 48.13 -35.20 -13.44
C ALA A 273 47.34 -34.32 -12.46
N PHE A 274 47.62 -33.00 -12.44
CA PHE A 274 46.94 -32.04 -11.55
C PHE A 274 45.62 -31.51 -12.11
N PHE A 275 45.58 -31.22 -13.42
CA PHE A 275 44.39 -30.70 -14.11
C PHE A 275 43.74 -31.73 -15.02
N GLY A 276 44.37 -32.92 -15.16
CA GLY A 276 43.90 -33.99 -16.04
C GLY A 276 42.51 -34.44 -15.63
N MET A 277 41.60 -34.30 -16.54
CA MET A 277 40.23 -34.73 -16.38
C MET A 277 39.81 -35.56 -17.60
N SER A 278 38.87 -36.46 -17.37
CA SER A 278 38.22 -37.15 -18.48
C SER A 278 37.40 -36.14 -19.31
N VAL A 279 37.08 -36.50 -20.55
CA VAL A 279 36.22 -35.69 -21.42
C VAL A 279 34.85 -35.45 -20.74
N GLY A 280 34.32 -36.43 -20.05
CA GLY A 280 33.08 -36.34 -19.34
C GLY A 280 33.15 -35.39 -18.13
N THR A 281 34.24 -35.47 -17.36
CA THR A 281 34.47 -34.51 -16.26
C THR A 281 34.58 -33.06 -16.79
N ALA A 282 35.25 -32.87 -17.94
CA ALA A 282 35.31 -31.54 -18.57
C ALA A 282 33.93 -31.02 -18.94
N VAL A 283 33.06 -31.84 -19.52
CA VAL A 283 31.67 -31.48 -19.85
C VAL A 283 30.85 -31.12 -18.59
N ALA A 284 30.99 -31.93 -17.54
CA ALA A 284 30.32 -31.66 -16.26
C ALA A 284 30.77 -30.32 -15.64
N VAL A 285 32.07 -30.04 -15.65
CA VAL A 285 32.64 -28.79 -15.13
C VAL A 285 32.20 -27.59 -15.95
N ILE A 286 32.15 -27.69 -17.27
CA ILE A 286 31.59 -26.62 -18.13
C ILE A 286 30.16 -26.31 -17.77
N ALA A 287 29.34 -27.35 -17.56
CA ALA A 287 27.94 -27.14 -17.13
C ALA A 287 27.85 -26.48 -15.76
N TYR A 288 28.72 -26.85 -14.80
CA TYR A 288 28.76 -26.19 -13.50
C TYR A 288 29.24 -24.73 -13.57
N ILE A 289 30.26 -24.45 -14.37
CA ILE A 289 30.74 -23.07 -14.57
C ILE A 289 29.58 -22.19 -15.05
N SER A 290 28.83 -22.64 -16.06
CA SER A 290 27.68 -21.90 -16.56
C SER A 290 26.61 -21.67 -15.47
N GLN A 291 26.39 -22.66 -14.58
CA GLN A 291 25.45 -22.51 -13.46
C GLN A 291 25.94 -21.54 -12.36
N VAL A 292 27.24 -21.31 -12.23
CA VAL A 292 27.82 -20.33 -11.29
C VAL A 292 27.57 -18.90 -11.75
N PHE A 293 27.56 -18.65 -13.05
CA PHE A 293 27.39 -17.31 -13.59
C PHE A 293 25.95 -16.77 -13.45
N THR A 294 24.93 -17.65 -13.52
CA THR A 294 23.52 -17.25 -13.42
C THR A 294 23.18 -16.51 -12.12
N PRO A 295 23.52 -17.03 -10.91
CA PRO A 295 23.32 -16.29 -9.66
C PRO A 295 24.08 -14.95 -9.59
N LEU A 296 25.26 -14.88 -10.21
CA LEU A 296 26.04 -13.64 -10.22
C LEU A 296 25.40 -12.56 -11.09
N GLU A 297 24.71 -12.96 -12.15
CA GLU A 297 23.94 -12.04 -13.01
C GLU A 297 22.71 -11.50 -12.27
N SER A 298 21.98 -12.33 -11.52
CA SER A 298 20.78 -11.92 -10.79
C SER A 298 21.04 -11.02 -9.56
N ILE A 299 22.20 -11.14 -8.90
CA ILE A 299 22.55 -10.38 -7.68
C ILE A 299 22.37 -8.86 -7.87
N GLY A 300 22.61 -8.33 -9.08
CA GLY A 300 22.43 -6.89 -9.35
C GLY A 300 20.99 -6.42 -9.19
N MET A 301 20.05 -7.17 -9.73
CA MET A 301 18.62 -6.88 -9.66
C MET A 301 18.09 -7.08 -8.23
N GLU A 302 18.60 -8.08 -7.53
CA GLU A 302 18.21 -8.40 -6.16
C GLU A 302 18.61 -7.31 -5.16
N ILE A 303 19.76 -6.65 -5.32
CA ILE A 303 20.19 -5.52 -4.48
C ILE A 303 19.20 -4.36 -4.58
N GLU A 304 18.69 -4.07 -5.77
CA GLU A 304 17.69 -3.02 -5.97
C GLU A 304 16.37 -3.37 -5.27
N THR A 305 15.91 -4.61 -5.43
CA THR A 305 14.72 -5.12 -4.75
C THR A 305 14.86 -5.00 -3.22
N ILE A 306 16.01 -5.40 -2.67
CA ILE A 306 16.30 -5.26 -1.24
C ILE A 306 16.24 -3.80 -0.78
N GLN A 307 16.83 -2.86 -1.53
CA GLN A 307 16.81 -1.45 -1.15
C GLN A 307 15.40 -0.86 -1.21
N SER A 308 14.64 -1.16 -2.26
CA SER A 308 13.24 -0.75 -2.40
C SER A 308 12.39 -1.29 -1.25
N ALA A 309 12.57 -2.56 -0.92
CA ALA A 309 11.85 -3.21 0.17
C ALA A 309 12.21 -2.66 1.54
N VAL A 310 13.48 -2.35 1.81
CA VAL A 310 13.90 -1.68 3.07
C VAL A 310 13.22 -0.32 3.21
N ALA A 311 13.10 0.44 2.12
CA ALA A 311 12.35 1.70 2.13
C ALA A 311 10.85 1.46 2.37
N GLY A 312 10.24 0.47 1.71
CA GLY A 312 8.84 0.05 1.93
C GLY A 312 8.59 -0.38 3.38
N VAL A 313 9.45 -1.23 3.94
CA VAL A 313 9.40 -1.64 5.36
C VAL A 313 9.43 -0.44 6.31
N ARG A 314 10.27 0.56 6.05
CA ARG A 314 10.32 1.78 6.87
C ARG A 314 9.02 2.57 6.78
N ARG A 315 8.44 2.73 5.58
CA ARG A 315 7.15 3.45 5.40
C ARG A 315 5.99 2.70 6.05
N ILE A 316 5.92 1.37 5.91
CA ILE A 316 4.90 0.53 6.58
C ILE A 316 5.07 0.60 8.10
N ASN A 317 6.30 0.48 8.62
CA ASN A 317 6.55 0.60 10.06
C ASN A 317 6.18 1.99 10.58
N GLY A 318 6.48 3.05 9.84
CA GLY A 318 6.06 4.41 10.18
C GLY A 318 4.54 4.54 10.25
N PHE A 319 3.81 3.91 9.32
CA PHE A 319 2.35 3.87 9.36
C PHE A 319 1.81 3.07 10.56
N LEU A 320 2.35 1.89 10.83
CA LEU A 320 1.93 1.04 11.96
C LEU A 320 2.29 1.67 13.33
N ALA A 321 3.32 2.51 13.38
CA ALA A 321 3.75 3.20 14.60
C ALA A 321 2.94 4.46 14.91
N GLN A 322 2.08 4.95 13.99
CA GLN A 322 1.25 6.13 14.25
C GLN A 322 0.39 5.93 15.50
N ALA A 323 0.18 7.02 16.24
CA ALA A 323 -0.63 7.01 17.44
C ALA A 323 -2.07 6.56 17.10
N GLU A 324 -2.61 5.66 17.88
CA GLU A 324 -4.02 5.24 17.76
C GLU A 324 -4.93 6.25 18.46
N ARG A 325 -6.15 6.41 17.95
CA ARG A 325 -7.19 7.15 18.67
C ARG A 325 -7.34 6.57 20.07
N ILE A 326 -7.58 7.43 21.04
CA ILE A 326 -7.78 6.97 22.41
C ILE A 326 -9.02 6.06 22.41
N PRO A 327 -8.94 4.87 23.02
CA PRO A 327 -10.09 3.99 23.12
C PRO A 327 -11.28 4.72 23.71
N THR A 328 -12.39 4.72 23.00
CA THR A 328 -13.66 5.22 23.53
C THR A 328 -14.20 4.25 24.59
N ALA A 329 -15.01 4.73 25.51
CA ALA A 329 -15.65 3.87 26.52
C ALA A 329 -16.42 2.72 25.84
N GLU A 330 -16.34 1.50 26.37
CA GLU A 330 -17.10 0.35 25.82
C GLU A 330 -18.62 0.54 25.97
N THR A 331 -19.05 1.25 27.00
CA THR A 331 -20.45 1.60 27.27
C THR A 331 -20.66 3.10 27.17
N ALA A 332 -21.78 3.50 26.57
CA ALA A 332 -22.15 4.90 26.51
C ALA A 332 -22.30 5.47 27.95
N PRO A 333 -21.54 6.51 28.32
CA PRO A 333 -21.75 7.18 29.58
C PRO A 333 -23.16 7.79 29.59
N GLN A 334 -23.82 7.73 30.77
CA GLN A 334 -25.16 8.31 30.91
C GLN A 334 -25.10 9.83 30.78
N ALA A 335 -26.05 10.38 30.04
CA ALA A 335 -26.25 11.82 29.97
C ALA A 335 -26.47 12.40 31.37
N VAL A 336 -25.83 13.51 31.68
CA VAL A 336 -25.98 14.18 32.97
C VAL A 336 -27.32 14.93 32.99
N PRO A 337 -28.25 14.62 33.89
CA PRO A 337 -29.53 15.31 33.96
C PRO A 337 -29.35 16.83 34.18
N GLY A 338 -29.98 17.66 33.34
CA GLY A 338 -29.89 19.12 33.41
C GLY A 338 -28.67 19.75 32.76
N ALA A 339 -27.73 18.94 32.21
CA ALA A 339 -26.60 19.47 31.46
C ALA A 339 -27.05 20.06 30.11
N PRO A 340 -26.36 21.12 29.61
CA PRO A 340 -26.55 21.61 28.25
C PRO A 340 -26.35 20.53 27.21
N SER A 341 -27.07 20.62 26.09
CA SER A 341 -26.87 19.67 24.97
C SER A 341 -25.48 19.80 24.35
N VAL A 342 -24.99 21.02 24.25
CA VAL A 342 -23.62 21.32 23.79
C VAL A 342 -22.99 22.33 24.75
N GLU A 343 -21.77 22.10 25.17
CA GLU A 343 -21.02 23.02 26.03
C GLU A 343 -19.53 23.01 25.68
N LEU A 344 -19.00 24.20 25.48
CA LEU A 344 -17.56 24.45 25.34
C LEU A 344 -17.12 25.28 26.55
N GLN A 345 -16.06 24.86 27.24
CA GLN A 345 -15.52 25.51 28.44
C GLN A 345 -14.06 25.86 28.22
N ASN A 346 -13.74 27.15 28.04
CA ASN A 346 -12.39 27.68 27.87
C ASN A 346 -11.55 26.88 26.84
N VAL A 347 -12.11 26.66 25.66
CA VAL A 347 -11.52 25.78 24.63
C VAL A 347 -10.44 26.54 23.87
N HIS A 348 -9.22 25.99 23.94
CA HIS A 348 -8.06 26.38 23.14
C HIS A 348 -7.72 25.26 22.18
N PHE A 349 -7.58 25.60 20.89
CA PHE A 349 -7.28 24.60 19.86
C PHE A 349 -6.54 25.19 18.66
N GLY A 350 -5.50 24.47 18.19
CA GLY A 350 -4.82 24.68 16.91
C GLY A 350 -4.53 23.35 16.23
N TYR A 351 -4.46 23.33 14.89
CA TYR A 351 -4.09 22.14 14.13
C TYR A 351 -2.60 21.85 14.20
N GLU A 352 -1.81 22.90 14.32
CA GLU A 352 -0.35 22.83 14.53
C GLU A 352 -0.01 23.48 15.90
N SER A 353 1.12 23.10 16.47
CA SER A 353 1.50 23.54 17.81
C SER A 353 1.68 25.07 17.92
N ASP A 354 1.96 25.75 16.82
CA ASP A 354 2.34 27.17 16.78
C ASP A 354 1.22 28.11 16.28
N GLU A 355 0.08 27.54 15.83
CA GLU A 355 -1.04 28.33 15.32
C GLU A 355 -2.34 27.95 16.03
N GLU A 356 -2.77 28.79 16.97
CA GLU A 356 -4.03 28.62 17.68
C GLU A 356 -5.18 29.16 16.84
N VAL A 357 -6.26 28.38 16.69
CA VAL A 357 -7.46 28.73 15.93
C VAL A 357 -8.62 29.15 16.86
N LEU A 358 -8.70 28.55 18.05
CA LEU A 358 -9.69 28.88 19.07
C LEU A 358 -8.97 29.33 20.34
N HIS A 359 -9.32 30.54 20.82
CA HIS A 359 -8.63 31.24 21.90
C HIS A 359 -9.53 31.35 23.15
N GLY A 360 -9.69 30.27 23.92
CA GLY A 360 -10.45 30.28 25.17
C GLY A 360 -11.98 30.40 24.96
N LEU A 361 -12.50 29.77 23.90
CA LEU A 361 -13.93 29.85 23.55
C LEU A 361 -14.81 29.16 24.60
N SER A 362 -15.88 29.87 25.05
CA SER A 362 -16.84 29.31 25.99
C SER A 362 -18.27 29.70 25.60
N PHE A 363 -19.13 28.68 25.40
CA PHE A 363 -20.58 28.87 25.25
C PHE A 363 -21.31 27.56 25.55
N ALA A 364 -22.62 27.67 25.84
CA ALA A 364 -23.48 26.50 26.03
C ALA A 364 -24.75 26.64 25.19
N VAL A 365 -25.29 25.50 24.73
CA VAL A 365 -26.55 25.39 23.98
C VAL A 365 -27.49 24.47 24.76
N GLN A 366 -28.66 24.98 25.11
CA GLN A 366 -29.64 24.21 25.89
C GLN A 366 -30.40 23.22 25.02
N LYS A 367 -31.03 22.25 25.65
CA LYS A 367 -31.83 21.23 24.95
C LYS A 367 -32.98 21.88 24.15
N GLY A 368 -33.05 21.58 22.85
CA GLY A 368 -34.05 22.13 21.94
C GLY A 368 -33.74 23.53 21.45
N GLU A 369 -32.65 24.16 21.89
CA GLU A 369 -32.22 25.49 21.42
C GLU A 369 -31.65 25.42 20.00
N GLN A 370 -31.87 26.49 19.23
CA GLN A 370 -31.26 26.68 17.92
C GLN A 370 -30.22 27.80 18.01
N VAL A 371 -28.97 27.48 17.68
CA VAL A 371 -27.84 28.39 17.75
C VAL A 371 -27.14 28.47 16.40
N THR A 372 -26.82 29.69 15.96
CA THR A 372 -26.02 29.91 14.77
C THR A 372 -24.65 30.49 15.15
N LEU A 373 -23.59 29.81 14.72
CA LEU A 373 -22.23 30.30 14.86
C LEU A 373 -21.95 31.33 13.76
N THR A 374 -21.61 32.53 14.14
CA THR A 374 -21.31 33.65 13.25
C THR A 374 -19.84 34.07 13.41
N GLY A 375 -19.29 34.74 12.43
CA GLY A 375 -17.88 35.18 12.45
C GLY A 375 -17.24 35.12 11.07
N ARG A 376 -16.03 35.67 10.95
CA ARG A 376 -15.30 35.75 9.67
C ARG A 376 -14.95 34.36 9.15
N THR A 377 -14.71 34.25 7.84
CA THR A 377 -14.12 33.03 7.26
C THR A 377 -12.75 32.81 7.91
N GLY A 378 -12.49 31.57 8.36
CA GLY A 378 -11.26 31.24 9.10
C GLY A 378 -11.35 31.39 10.63
N ALA A 379 -12.44 31.94 11.20
CA ALA A 379 -12.61 32.13 12.66
C ALA A 379 -12.75 30.80 13.46
N GLY A 380 -12.62 29.63 12.85
CA GLY A 380 -12.68 28.35 13.57
C GLY A 380 -14.07 27.70 13.66
N LYS A 381 -15.11 28.22 12.97
CA LYS A 381 -16.47 27.66 13.04
C LYS A 381 -16.53 26.15 12.71
N SER A 382 -15.97 25.73 11.59
CA SER A 382 -15.92 24.31 11.23
C SER A 382 -14.99 23.49 12.16
N THR A 383 -14.03 24.15 12.81
CA THR A 383 -13.18 23.54 13.84
C THR A 383 -13.99 23.15 15.07
N ILE A 384 -14.95 23.99 15.47
CA ILE A 384 -15.89 23.69 16.56
C ILE A 384 -16.67 22.40 16.24
N PHE A 385 -17.17 22.25 15.01
CA PHE A 385 -17.88 21.04 14.62
C PHE A 385 -16.99 19.80 14.68
N LYS A 386 -15.73 19.89 14.26
CA LYS A 386 -14.79 18.80 14.36
C LYS A 386 -14.52 18.39 15.82
N LEU A 387 -14.49 19.35 16.74
CA LEU A 387 -14.35 19.10 18.17
C LEU A 387 -15.64 18.48 18.75
N LEU A 388 -16.81 18.97 18.39
CA LEU A 388 -18.11 18.41 18.79
C LEU A 388 -18.31 16.97 18.27
N LEU A 389 -17.83 16.68 17.06
CA LEU A 389 -17.83 15.33 16.50
C LEU A 389 -16.78 14.40 17.15
N GLY A 390 -15.93 14.94 18.06
CA GLY A 390 -14.86 14.19 18.71
C GLY A 390 -13.78 13.71 17.76
N LEU A 391 -13.63 14.36 16.59
CA LEU A 391 -12.56 14.08 15.63
C LEU A 391 -11.21 14.60 16.11
N TYR A 392 -11.24 15.65 16.94
CA TYR A 392 -10.08 16.27 17.57
C TYR A 392 -10.36 16.48 19.06
N ARG A 393 -9.29 16.68 19.83
CA ARG A 393 -9.37 17.11 21.23
C ARG A 393 -8.80 18.52 21.38
N PRO A 394 -9.40 19.37 22.23
CA PRO A 394 -8.81 20.66 22.53
C PRO A 394 -7.49 20.49 23.30
N GLN A 395 -6.55 21.43 23.11
CA GLN A 395 -5.31 21.48 23.91
C GLN A 395 -5.59 21.91 25.35
N GLN A 396 -6.57 22.82 25.54
CA GLN A 396 -7.03 23.23 26.87
C GLN A 396 -8.56 23.37 26.84
N GLY A 397 -9.18 23.28 28.01
CA GLY A 397 -10.61 23.33 28.15
C GLY A 397 -11.31 22.00 27.88
N GLN A 398 -12.64 22.03 27.73
CA GLN A 398 -13.47 20.85 27.56
C GLN A 398 -14.59 21.10 26.53
N VAL A 399 -14.94 20.04 25.79
CA VAL A 399 -16.05 20.03 24.84
C VAL A 399 -17.00 18.90 25.24
N MET A 400 -18.21 19.28 25.66
CA MET A 400 -19.17 18.36 26.26
C MET A 400 -20.44 18.25 25.40
N LEU A 401 -21.01 17.04 25.33
CA LEU A 401 -22.30 16.74 24.73
C LEU A 401 -23.19 16.04 25.80
N ASN A 402 -24.31 16.64 26.13
CA ASN A 402 -25.19 16.20 27.25
C ASN A 402 -24.38 15.91 28.55
N GLY A 403 -23.38 16.73 28.85
CA GLY A 403 -22.51 16.59 30.02
C GLY A 403 -21.42 15.52 29.91
N VAL A 404 -21.19 14.94 28.74
CA VAL A 404 -20.15 13.93 28.47
C VAL A 404 -19.12 14.50 27.49
N GLU A 405 -17.84 14.27 27.74
CA GLU A 405 -16.77 14.74 26.84
C GLU A 405 -16.92 14.12 25.44
N ALA A 406 -17.03 14.97 24.41
CA ALA A 406 -17.33 14.57 23.03
C ALA A 406 -16.32 13.55 22.46
N ALA A 407 -15.04 13.71 22.79
CA ALA A 407 -13.96 12.82 22.31
C ALA A 407 -13.96 11.43 22.94
N THR A 408 -14.65 11.23 24.07
CA THR A 408 -14.72 9.94 24.80
C THR A 408 -15.96 9.12 24.45
N LEU A 409 -16.92 9.70 23.71
CA LEU A 409 -18.14 9.00 23.33
C LEU A 409 -17.85 7.78 22.45
N PRO A 410 -18.42 6.60 22.76
CA PRO A 410 -18.30 5.42 21.92
C PRO A 410 -18.98 5.64 20.56
N ASP A 411 -18.44 5.00 19.51
CA ASP A 411 -18.95 5.16 18.14
C ASP A 411 -20.43 4.77 18.03
N THR A 412 -20.87 3.77 18.79
CA THR A 412 -22.26 3.30 18.84
C THR A 412 -23.23 4.33 19.44
N ALA A 413 -22.77 5.17 20.36
CA ALA A 413 -23.57 6.20 20.99
C ALA A 413 -23.57 7.55 20.22
N ARG A 414 -22.59 7.74 19.37
CA ARG A 414 -22.37 9.04 18.68
C ARG A 414 -23.47 9.34 17.68
N ARG A 415 -23.84 8.38 16.85
CA ARG A 415 -24.81 8.57 15.78
C ARG A 415 -26.25 8.83 16.27
N PRO A 416 -26.76 8.17 17.32
CA PRO A 416 -28.03 8.54 17.97
C PRO A 416 -27.98 9.88 18.74
N LEU A 417 -26.80 10.37 19.07
CA LEU A 417 -26.65 11.64 19.78
C LEU A 417 -26.50 12.82 18.83
N VAL A 418 -25.62 12.71 17.81
CA VAL A 418 -25.26 13.81 16.92
C VAL A 418 -25.45 13.40 15.46
N GLY A 419 -26.28 14.16 14.75
CA GLY A 419 -26.36 14.17 13.29
C GLY A 419 -25.53 15.31 12.73
N TYR A 420 -24.77 15.04 11.68
CA TYR A 420 -23.95 16.04 11.01
C TYR A 420 -24.27 16.11 9.52
N VAL A 421 -24.56 17.30 9.04
CA VAL A 421 -24.78 17.58 7.63
C VAL A 421 -23.58 18.37 7.12
N GLU A 422 -22.80 17.71 6.25
CA GLU A 422 -21.58 18.30 5.68
C GLU A 422 -21.92 19.34 4.60
N GLN A 423 -21.01 20.29 4.39
CA GLN A 423 -21.10 21.29 3.32
C GLN A 423 -21.21 20.64 1.94
N SER A 424 -20.51 19.52 1.70
CA SER A 424 -20.55 18.77 0.44
C SER A 424 -20.85 17.30 0.70
N PHE A 425 -21.86 16.75 0.00
CA PHE A 425 -22.21 15.35 0.12
C PHE A 425 -21.11 14.43 -0.42
N ARG A 426 -20.63 13.52 0.42
CA ARG A 426 -19.71 12.46 0.00
C ARG A 426 -20.45 11.13 -0.14
N ARG A 427 -20.45 10.61 -1.37
CA ARG A 427 -21.08 9.36 -1.69
C ARG A 427 -20.20 8.17 -1.27
N VAL A 428 -20.81 7.15 -0.69
CA VAL A 428 -20.19 5.85 -0.44
C VAL A 428 -20.57 4.85 -1.55
N PRO A 429 -19.75 3.83 -1.87
CA PRO A 429 -20.18 2.76 -2.75
C PRO A 429 -21.39 2.03 -2.17
N GLY A 430 -22.41 1.71 -3.00
CA GLY A 430 -23.62 1.01 -2.58
C GLY A 430 -24.90 1.59 -3.16
N THR A 431 -26.03 1.24 -2.58
CA THR A 431 -27.37 1.65 -2.99
C THR A 431 -27.76 3.03 -2.41
N VAL A 432 -28.90 3.56 -2.78
CA VAL A 432 -29.46 4.79 -2.18
C VAL A 432 -29.73 4.58 -0.68
N ARG A 433 -30.22 3.40 -0.30
CA ARG A 433 -30.41 3.02 1.12
C ARG A 433 -29.08 3.09 1.88
N ASP A 434 -28.00 2.59 1.28
CA ASP A 434 -26.67 2.61 1.90
C ASP A 434 -26.12 4.03 2.07
N GLN A 435 -26.54 4.99 1.22
CA GLN A 435 -26.19 6.39 1.43
C GLN A 435 -26.81 6.97 2.71
N ILE A 436 -28.01 6.51 3.09
CA ILE A 436 -28.72 7.00 4.28
C ILE A 436 -28.23 6.25 5.53
N THR A 437 -28.16 4.92 5.45
CA THR A 437 -27.83 4.07 6.61
C THR A 437 -26.32 4.03 6.90
N LEU A 438 -25.45 4.23 5.89
CA LEU A 438 -24.01 3.99 5.96
C LEU A 438 -23.67 2.57 6.44
N PHE A 439 -24.45 1.59 6.00
CA PHE A 439 -24.35 0.17 6.39
C PHE A 439 -24.55 -0.10 7.90
N ASP A 440 -25.11 0.86 8.64
CA ASP A 440 -25.41 0.69 10.05
C ASP A 440 -26.67 -0.17 10.25
N ALA A 441 -26.46 -1.40 10.75
CA ALA A 441 -27.54 -2.36 10.99
C ALA A 441 -28.55 -1.90 12.06
N ALA A 442 -28.20 -0.90 12.89
CA ALA A 442 -29.10 -0.33 13.88
C ALA A 442 -30.16 0.59 13.23
N ILE A 443 -29.95 1.03 11.98
CA ILE A 443 -30.93 1.85 11.24
C ILE A 443 -31.78 0.93 10.37
N THR A 444 -33.05 0.81 10.73
CA THR A 444 -34.00 -0.02 9.98
C THR A 444 -34.34 0.61 8.62
N PRO A 445 -34.75 -0.21 7.61
CA PRO A 445 -35.26 0.31 6.33
C PRO A 445 -36.35 1.37 6.50
N GLN A 446 -37.27 1.18 7.46
CA GLN A 446 -38.33 2.12 7.75
C GLN A 446 -37.78 3.48 8.22
N GLN A 447 -36.79 3.48 9.11
CA GLN A 447 -36.15 4.73 9.56
C GLN A 447 -35.46 5.49 8.41
N ALA A 448 -34.86 4.77 7.47
CA ALA A 448 -34.27 5.38 6.28
C ALA A 448 -35.35 6.02 5.37
N GLU A 449 -36.49 5.36 5.21
CA GLU A 449 -37.64 5.89 4.46
C GLU A 449 -38.26 7.10 5.14
N ASP A 450 -38.46 7.05 6.47
CA ASP A 450 -39.02 8.14 7.26
C ASP A 450 -38.10 9.38 7.24
N ALA A 451 -36.79 9.18 7.26
CA ALA A 451 -35.83 10.24 7.08
C ALA A 451 -35.95 10.88 5.68
N ALA A 452 -36.07 10.07 4.64
CA ALA A 452 -36.25 10.55 3.27
C ALA A 452 -37.60 11.30 3.10
N ARG A 453 -38.69 10.84 3.73
CA ARG A 453 -39.99 11.54 3.77
C ARG A 453 -39.89 12.88 4.46
N THR A 454 -39.21 12.94 5.62
CA THR A 454 -39.01 14.18 6.37
C THR A 454 -38.34 15.25 5.52
N VAL A 455 -37.38 14.89 4.71
CA VAL A 455 -36.69 15.88 3.84
C VAL A 455 -37.39 16.09 2.50
N GLY A 456 -38.42 15.30 2.16
CA GLY A 456 -39.15 15.41 0.88
C GLY A 456 -38.45 14.75 -0.30
N LEU A 457 -37.58 13.75 -0.06
CA LEU A 457 -36.84 13.03 -1.11
C LEU A 457 -37.45 11.64 -1.43
N HIS A 458 -38.39 11.16 -0.63
CA HIS A 458 -38.97 9.82 -0.74
C HIS A 458 -39.54 9.52 -2.14
N ASP A 459 -40.35 10.40 -2.67
CA ASP A 459 -41.02 10.19 -3.97
C ASP A 459 -40.01 10.12 -5.13
N ALA A 460 -38.96 10.95 -5.07
CA ALA A 460 -37.88 10.90 -6.05
C ALA A 460 -37.08 9.58 -5.96
N ILE A 461 -36.88 9.03 -4.76
CA ILE A 461 -36.22 7.74 -4.58
C ILE A 461 -37.16 6.60 -5.04
N ALA A 462 -38.43 6.64 -4.69
CA ALA A 462 -39.42 5.62 -5.07
C ALA A 462 -39.64 5.54 -6.60
N ALA A 463 -39.44 6.64 -7.31
CA ALA A 463 -39.51 6.68 -8.77
C ALA A 463 -38.29 6.08 -9.49
N LEU A 464 -37.22 5.73 -8.77
CA LEU A 464 -36.06 5.04 -9.36
C LEU A 464 -36.39 3.58 -9.69
N PRO A 465 -35.70 2.96 -10.65
CA PRO A 465 -36.01 1.60 -11.13
C PRO A 465 -36.10 0.53 -10.02
N GLU A 466 -35.24 0.61 -9.01
CA GLU A 466 -35.22 -0.32 -7.86
C GLU A 466 -35.48 0.42 -6.54
N GLY A 467 -36.01 1.65 -6.59
CA GLY A 467 -36.29 2.46 -5.41
C GLY A 467 -35.04 2.70 -4.56
N TYR A 468 -35.13 2.38 -3.27
CA TYR A 468 -34.03 2.52 -2.32
C TYR A 468 -32.84 1.59 -2.58
N ASP A 469 -33.06 0.50 -3.31
CA ASP A 469 -32.00 -0.49 -3.60
C ASP A 469 -31.29 -0.18 -4.93
N THR A 470 -31.67 0.92 -5.61
CA THR A 470 -31.00 1.39 -6.82
C THR A 470 -29.53 1.74 -6.53
N PRO A 471 -28.57 1.22 -7.36
CA PRO A 471 -27.16 1.57 -7.23
C PRO A 471 -26.92 3.08 -7.34
N CYS A 472 -26.20 3.65 -6.37
CA CYS A 472 -26.03 5.10 -6.25
C CYS A 472 -24.89 5.61 -7.14
N THR A 473 -25.20 6.10 -8.34
CA THR A 473 -24.25 6.67 -9.31
C THR A 473 -24.25 8.22 -9.29
N PRO A 474 -23.21 8.91 -9.81
CA PRO A 474 -23.13 10.39 -9.76
C PRO A 474 -24.29 11.15 -10.41
N GLY A 475 -24.89 10.58 -11.44
CA GLY A 475 -25.95 11.25 -12.24
C GLY A 475 -27.38 11.00 -11.76
N ILE A 476 -27.59 10.21 -10.69
CA ILE A 476 -28.91 9.75 -10.26
C ILE A 476 -29.74 10.88 -9.61
N PHE A 477 -29.10 11.85 -8.99
CA PHE A 477 -29.74 12.96 -8.30
C PHE A 477 -29.20 14.32 -8.76
N SER A 478 -30.04 15.35 -8.69
CA SER A 478 -29.62 16.74 -8.82
C SER A 478 -28.81 17.19 -7.59
N GLN A 479 -28.11 18.32 -7.69
CA GLN A 479 -27.32 18.85 -6.59
C GLN A 479 -28.16 19.10 -5.32
N GLY A 480 -29.39 19.63 -5.48
CA GLY A 480 -30.32 19.79 -4.36
C GLY A 480 -30.78 18.48 -3.75
N GLN A 481 -31.05 17.46 -4.58
CA GLN A 481 -31.42 16.14 -4.09
C GLN A 481 -30.27 15.46 -3.32
N TRP A 482 -29.00 15.67 -3.74
CA TRP A 482 -27.85 15.23 -2.96
C TRP A 482 -27.78 15.90 -1.58
N GLN A 483 -28.13 17.17 -1.49
CA GLN A 483 -28.21 17.86 -0.20
C GLN A 483 -29.35 17.33 0.68
N LEU A 484 -30.54 17.08 0.10
CA LEU A 484 -31.63 16.42 0.82
C LEU A 484 -31.22 15.04 1.33
N LEU A 485 -30.50 14.26 0.53
CA LEU A 485 -29.98 12.95 0.92
C LEU A 485 -28.95 13.05 2.07
N SER A 486 -28.12 14.11 2.10
CA SER A 486 -27.21 14.42 3.20
C SER A 486 -27.96 14.67 4.51
N ILE A 487 -29.07 15.43 4.44
CA ILE A 487 -29.91 15.69 5.60
C ILE A 487 -30.59 14.39 6.07
N ALA A 488 -31.15 13.60 5.15
CA ALA A 488 -31.76 12.30 5.47
C ALA A 488 -30.77 11.37 6.18
N ARG A 489 -29.51 11.28 5.69
CA ARG A 489 -28.40 10.54 6.33
C ARG A 489 -28.16 10.99 7.77
N ALA A 490 -28.14 12.29 8.00
CA ALA A 490 -27.87 12.87 9.30
C ALA A 490 -28.98 12.57 10.33
N ILE A 491 -30.25 12.53 9.89
CA ILE A 491 -31.39 12.35 10.79
C ILE A 491 -31.89 10.89 10.93
N ALA A 492 -31.41 9.96 10.08
CA ALA A 492 -31.90 8.58 10.02
C ALA A 492 -31.75 7.81 11.36
N ALA A 493 -30.70 8.09 12.13
CA ALA A 493 -30.49 7.52 13.47
C ALA A 493 -31.29 8.21 14.59
N GLY A 494 -32.13 9.22 14.28
CA GLY A 494 -32.90 9.97 15.25
C GLY A 494 -32.06 10.82 16.23
N PRO A 495 -31.04 11.57 15.78
CA PRO A 495 -30.13 12.28 16.68
C PRO A 495 -30.83 13.34 17.51
N GLN A 496 -30.30 13.60 18.72
CA GLN A 496 -30.79 14.66 19.61
C GLN A 496 -30.24 16.05 19.24
N ILE A 497 -29.01 16.06 18.70
CA ILE A 497 -28.28 17.26 18.31
C ILE A 497 -28.04 17.20 16.81
N LEU A 498 -28.26 18.30 16.09
CA LEU A 498 -28.02 18.41 14.66
C LEU A 498 -27.02 19.52 14.38
N LEU A 499 -25.90 19.18 13.76
CA LEU A 499 -24.86 20.10 13.32
C LEU A 499 -25.02 20.36 11.81
N LEU A 500 -25.09 21.63 11.39
CA LEU A 500 -25.37 22.04 10.01
C LEU A 500 -24.27 22.95 9.49
N ASP A 501 -23.46 22.46 8.51
CA ASP A 501 -22.30 23.17 7.96
C ASP A 501 -22.60 23.72 6.56
N GLU A 502 -22.79 25.04 6.44
CA GLU A 502 -22.97 25.86 5.19
C GLU A 502 -23.69 25.18 4.00
N ILE A 503 -24.79 24.48 4.24
CA ILE A 503 -25.41 23.52 3.30
C ILE A 503 -25.98 24.17 2.03
N THR A 504 -26.28 25.47 2.03
CA THR A 504 -26.97 26.17 0.94
C THR A 504 -26.02 26.88 -0.03
N ALA A 505 -24.71 26.66 0.08
CA ALA A 505 -23.76 27.29 -0.83
C ALA A 505 -23.91 26.70 -2.26
N ASN A 506 -23.97 27.59 -3.26
CA ASN A 506 -24.05 27.24 -4.69
C ASN A 506 -25.35 26.57 -5.18
N LEU A 507 -26.46 26.74 -4.48
CA LEU A 507 -27.79 26.35 -4.93
C LEU A 507 -28.54 27.52 -5.60
N ASP A 508 -29.37 27.21 -6.60
CA ASP A 508 -30.34 28.18 -7.14
C ASP A 508 -31.45 28.48 -6.11
N ALA A 509 -32.12 29.61 -6.25
CA ALA A 509 -33.07 30.09 -5.24
C ALA A 509 -34.24 29.12 -4.95
N GLY A 510 -34.72 28.40 -5.93
CA GLY A 510 -35.82 27.42 -5.76
C GLY A 510 -35.36 26.17 -5.00
N THR A 511 -34.21 25.65 -5.37
CA THR A 511 -33.57 24.49 -4.70
C THR A 511 -33.13 24.83 -3.28
N GLU A 512 -32.59 26.05 -3.08
CA GLU A 512 -32.24 26.56 -1.75
C GLU A 512 -33.44 26.57 -0.81
N GLN A 513 -34.61 27.06 -1.29
CA GLN A 513 -35.84 27.10 -0.50
C GLN A 513 -36.25 25.68 -0.06
N THR A 514 -36.23 24.73 -0.97
CA THR A 514 -36.55 23.30 -0.67
C THR A 514 -35.64 22.72 0.39
N VAL A 515 -34.34 22.98 0.30
CA VAL A 515 -33.34 22.50 1.27
C VAL A 515 -33.53 23.15 2.64
N LEU A 516 -33.81 24.46 2.68
CA LEU A 516 -34.10 25.18 3.94
C LEU A 516 -35.38 24.65 4.62
N ASP A 517 -36.44 24.35 3.85
CA ASP A 517 -37.65 23.71 4.38
C ASP A 517 -37.37 22.31 4.95
N ALA A 518 -36.54 21.55 4.28
CA ALA A 518 -36.11 20.23 4.76
C ALA A 518 -35.29 20.34 6.06
N LEU A 519 -34.38 21.30 6.16
CA LEU A 519 -33.61 21.56 7.38
C LEU A 519 -34.51 22.00 8.54
N GLN A 520 -35.50 22.85 8.29
CA GLN A 520 -36.46 23.25 9.31
C GLN A 520 -37.25 22.05 9.85
N ARG A 521 -37.75 21.17 8.97
CA ARG A 521 -38.42 19.93 9.39
C ARG A 521 -37.46 19.01 10.16
N ALA A 522 -36.24 18.83 9.67
CA ALA A 522 -35.23 18.01 10.33
C ALA A 522 -34.82 18.53 11.72
N GLY A 523 -34.85 19.86 11.93
CA GLY A 523 -34.51 20.51 13.19
C GLY A 523 -35.63 20.50 14.24
N GLN A 524 -36.87 20.10 13.89
CA GLN A 524 -37.97 20.05 14.85
C GLN A 524 -37.68 19.10 15.99
N ASN A 525 -37.91 19.56 17.23
CA ASN A 525 -37.67 18.82 18.46
C ASN A 525 -36.20 18.40 18.70
N ARG A 526 -35.24 19.05 18.06
CA ARG A 526 -33.80 18.79 18.22
C ARG A 526 -33.06 20.06 18.62
N THR A 527 -31.92 19.89 19.27
CA THR A 527 -30.96 20.97 19.45
C THR A 527 -30.22 21.18 18.12
N VAL A 528 -30.16 22.41 17.60
CA VAL A 528 -29.52 22.68 16.31
C VAL A 528 -28.38 23.65 16.50
N VAL A 529 -27.19 23.29 16.00
CA VAL A 529 -26.05 24.21 15.87
C VAL A 529 -25.73 24.35 14.40
N SER A 530 -25.80 25.56 13.86
CA SER A 530 -25.61 25.83 12.43
C SER A 530 -24.47 26.82 12.16
N ILE A 531 -23.81 26.67 11.03
CA ILE A 531 -22.87 27.64 10.44
C ILE A 531 -23.53 28.19 9.19
N SER A 532 -24.64 28.89 9.32
CA SER A 532 -25.36 29.44 8.18
C SER A 532 -26.17 30.69 8.54
N HIS A 533 -25.75 31.83 8.03
CA HIS A 533 -26.51 33.09 8.18
C HIS A 533 -27.92 33.03 7.55
N ARG A 534 -28.09 32.23 6.48
CA ARG A 534 -29.37 32.12 5.77
C ARG A 534 -30.40 31.34 6.58
N LEU A 535 -29.98 30.30 7.29
CA LEU A 535 -30.88 29.56 8.18
C LEU A 535 -31.32 30.43 9.38
N TYR A 536 -30.38 31.19 9.97
CA TYR A 536 -30.67 32.13 11.07
C TYR A 536 -31.74 33.14 10.72
N ASN A 537 -31.64 33.77 9.55
CA ASN A 537 -32.60 34.77 9.09
C ASN A 537 -34.03 34.21 8.96
N ARG A 538 -34.19 32.91 8.84
CA ARG A 538 -35.46 32.23 8.63
C ARG A 538 -36.04 31.58 9.87
N THR A 539 -35.22 30.89 10.65
CA THR A 539 -35.68 30.14 11.83
C THR A 539 -35.55 30.92 13.12
N GLY A 540 -34.81 32.02 13.10
CA GLY A 540 -34.48 32.75 14.34
C GLY A 540 -33.53 31.97 15.21
N GLY A 541 -33.51 32.23 16.50
CA GLY A 541 -32.64 31.59 17.48
C GLY A 541 -31.58 32.56 18.00
N ARG A 542 -30.56 31.99 18.70
CA ARG A 542 -29.45 32.76 19.25
C ARG A 542 -28.23 32.69 18.31
N SER A 543 -27.56 33.82 18.11
CA SER A 543 -26.27 33.83 17.44
C SER A 543 -25.13 33.83 18.46
N VAL A 544 -24.05 33.10 18.16
CA VAL A 544 -22.80 33.13 18.91
C VAL A 544 -21.70 33.56 17.95
N GLU A 545 -21.06 34.67 18.27
CA GLU A 545 -19.93 35.19 17.48
C GLU A 545 -18.64 34.48 17.92
N ILE A 546 -17.86 34.06 16.94
CA ILE A 546 -16.61 33.30 17.12
C ILE A 546 -15.43 34.21 16.74
#